data_ac9744c8c93cb921c4bb5d165322b505
#
_entry.id   ac9744c8c93cb921c4bb5d165322b505
#
_cell.length_a   1.000
_cell.length_b   1.000
_cell.length_c   1.000
_cell.angle_alpha   90.00
_cell.angle_beta   90.00
_cell.angle_gamma   90.00
#
_symmetry.space_group_name_H-M   'P 1'
#
loop_
_entity.id
_entity.type
_entity.pdbx_description
1 polymer ?
#
loop_
_entity_poly.entity_id
_entity_poly.type
_entity_poly.pdbx_seq_one_letter_code
_entity_poly.pdbx_strand_id
1 'polypeptide(L)'
;MSDKPQNDLPPSAQDQQQQPSNPARRRFLAGATALGVGASIAPLAGAAAEGNKKVLLNALPQSAQNSLLRRYVKNVVVIYAENRSFNNLFANFPGVEKPLSALKPEEYQQRDRDGQLLDTLPPIWKGLVPKAQEVGHVNYKIDEDAVFTTQLPNQPFVLTGPQGENLPHGVVTRDLWHVFYQNQMQINGGKNDKFVAWADSGALTMGYYGDGAYNLRLWTLAQEFTLCDNFFQGAFGGSFLNHQYLICARPPFYPDVQNSVAKDGIAQLESDDVTDWRLKPLSDSPVSASFGIPLFGKSLLTPDGYAVNTMAPPYWPSWTQDEKDPTLADATMPNVMPPQKHPHIGDLLSQKGIDWAWYAGGWQYALDNRKDQGDFPGAPDFQYHHQPFNYFENLGPANPQAREAHLRDGGIGDSTAGNKFLAAVEAGTLPPVAFYKPQGNLNMHAGYSDVEAGDRHISHIINSLRNGPQWDNSVVVITFDENGGWWDHVAPPQGDRWGPGSRIPALVISPFARKGYVDHQVYDTGSILRFISRVFDLPTLEGLADRDKAMATRGQKPLGDLTGTLEFPG
;
A
#
# COMPACT_ATOMS: atom_id res chain seq x y z
N MET A 1 -69.31 4.45 26.40
CA MET A 1 -69.66 3.14 25.85
C MET A 1 -68.40 2.59 25.27
N SER A 2 -67.72 1.82 26.05
CA SER A 2 -67.60 0.36 26.12
C SER A 2 -66.70 -0.16 24.99
N ASP A 3 -65.66 -0.94 25.10
CA ASP A 3 -65.10 -1.76 26.19
C ASP A 3 -63.68 -2.13 25.85
N LYS A 4 -62.86 -2.25 26.89
CA LYS A 4 -61.61 -3.05 26.85
C LYS A 4 -61.96 -4.54 26.98
N PRO A 5 -61.09 -5.43 26.60
CA PRO A 5 -60.58 -6.32 27.63
C PRO A 5 -59.03 -6.40 27.71
N GLN A 6 -58.67 -6.64 28.96
CA GLN A 6 -57.40 -6.96 29.54
C GLN A 6 -56.96 -8.43 29.29
N ASN A 7 -55.66 -8.62 29.63
CA ASN A 7 -54.98 -9.85 30.10
C ASN A 7 -54.37 -10.71 28.98
N ASP A 8 -53.17 -11.24 29.13
CA ASP A 8 -52.37 -11.70 30.25
C ASP A 8 -50.90 -11.79 29.91
N LEU A 9 -50.03 -11.46 30.88
CA LEU A 9 -48.61 -11.82 30.89
C LEU A 9 -48.45 -13.19 31.56
N PRO A 10 -47.53 -14.03 31.16
CA PRO A 10 -46.85 -14.98 32.03
C PRO A 10 -45.37 -14.66 32.20
N PRO A 11 -44.70 -15.30 33.19
CA PRO A 11 -43.69 -14.67 34.01
C PRO A 11 -42.23 -14.88 33.55
N SER A 12 -41.35 -14.01 34.12
CA SER A 12 -39.91 -14.04 34.13
C SER A 12 -39.26 -15.41 34.18
N ALA A 13 -38.30 -15.67 33.29
CA ALA A 13 -37.25 -16.66 33.53
C ALA A 13 -35.89 -15.96 33.43
N GLN A 14 -35.14 -16.16 34.48
CA GLN A 14 -33.82 -15.64 34.78
C GLN A 14 -32.75 -16.13 33.80
N ASP A 15 -31.77 -15.26 33.62
CA ASP A 15 -30.34 -15.48 33.32
C ASP A 15 -29.91 -16.90 32.89
N GLN A 16 -29.53 -17.01 31.62
CA GLN A 16 -28.41 -17.84 31.23
C GLN A 16 -27.59 -17.12 30.16
N GLN A 17 -26.45 -16.59 30.62
CA GLN A 17 -25.37 -16.18 29.74
C GLN A 17 -24.91 -17.35 28.86
N GLN A 18 -25.29 -17.38 27.60
CA GLN A 18 -24.67 -18.25 26.62
C GLN A 18 -23.46 -17.56 26.02
N GLN A 19 -22.28 -17.99 26.46
CA GLN A 19 -21.01 -17.69 25.76
C GLN A 19 -21.05 -18.32 24.34
N PRO A 20 -20.64 -17.62 23.29
CA PRO A 20 -20.48 -18.23 21.97
C PRO A 20 -19.28 -19.17 22.00
N SER A 21 -19.53 -20.46 21.79
CA SER A 21 -18.53 -21.48 21.60
C SER A 21 -17.94 -21.39 20.20
N ASN A 22 -16.78 -20.75 20.04
CA ASN A 22 -16.00 -20.82 18.82
C ASN A 22 -14.91 -21.89 18.96
N PRO A 23 -14.97 -23.03 18.21
CA PRO A 23 -14.00 -24.13 18.33
C PRO A 23 -12.56 -23.76 17.98
N ALA A 24 -12.34 -22.66 17.27
CA ALA A 24 -11.00 -22.20 16.88
C ALA A 24 -10.17 -21.65 18.08
N ARG A 25 -10.84 -21.14 19.11
CA ARG A 25 -10.15 -20.58 20.30
C ARG A 25 -9.51 -21.64 21.22
N ARG A 26 -9.94 -22.89 21.16
CA ARG A 26 -9.42 -23.97 22.03
C ARG A 26 -8.15 -24.66 21.50
N ARG A 27 -7.77 -24.47 20.25
CA ARG A 27 -6.55 -25.08 19.71
C ARG A 27 -5.29 -24.20 19.86
N PHE A 28 -5.44 -22.94 20.19
CA PHE A 28 -4.30 -22.00 20.28
C PHE A 28 -3.64 -21.93 21.68
N LEU A 29 -4.31 -22.40 22.73
CA LEU A 29 -3.80 -22.35 24.10
C LEU A 29 -3.16 -23.67 24.59
N ALA A 30 -3.07 -24.70 23.74
CA ALA A 30 -2.52 -26.02 24.12
C ALA A 30 -1.07 -26.28 23.64
N GLY A 31 -0.41 -25.28 23.06
CA GLY A 31 0.92 -25.43 22.43
C GLY A 31 2.13 -24.92 23.21
N ALA A 32 1.95 -24.38 24.41
CA ALA A 32 3.05 -23.77 25.14
C ALA A 32 3.19 -24.32 26.54
N THR A 33 3.52 -25.62 26.69
CA THR A 33 4.23 -26.17 27.91
C THR A 33 4.52 -27.65 27.68
N ALA A 34 5.74 -28.01 27.36
CA ALA A 34 6.42 -29.22 27.80
C ALA A 34 7.87 -29.26 27.24
N LEU A 35 8.80 -28.69 28.01
CA LEU A 35 10.20 -29.11 28.00
C LEU A 35 10.42 -29.88 29.29
N GLY A 36 10.77 -31.14 29.18
CA GLY A 36 11.09 -31.98 30.35
C GLY A 36 11.50 -33.40 29.95
N VAL A 37 12.77 -33.57 29.70
CA VAL A 37 13.70 -34.69 30.01
C VAL A 37 13.18 -36.13 30.08
N GLY A 38 13.80 -37.00 29.26
CA GLY A 38 14.26 -38.30 29.76
C GLY A 38 13.83 -39.56 29.05
N ALA A 39 14.83 -40.27 28.53
CA ALA A 39 15.04 -41.71 28.45
C ALA A 39 14.48 -42.51 27.24
N SER A 40 15.45 -42.97 26.51
CA SER A 40 15.60 -44.08 25.55
C SER A 40 14.66 -45.28 25.68
N ILE A 41 14.06 -45.71 24.54
CA ILE A 41 13.92 -47.12 24.09
C ILE A 41 13.77 -47.08 22.54
N ALA A 42 14.61 -47.74 21.79
CA ALA A 42 14.46 -48.13 20.38
C ALA A 42 14.15 -49.64 20.33
N PRO A 43 13.89 -50.26 19.17
CA PRO A 43 13.29 -49.81 17.91
C PRO A 43 12.14 -50.75 17.43
N LEU A 44 11.28 -50.26 16.55
CA LEU A 44 10.57 -51.12 15.59
C LEU A 44 10.42 -50.34 14.27
N ALA A 45 10.97 -50.92 13.23
CA ALA A 45 10.95 -50.43 11.87
C ALA A 45 9.52 -50.39 11.33
N GLY A 46 9.02 -49.21 11.09
CA GLY A 46 7.87 -48.93 10.24
C GLY A 46 8.33 -47.89 9.21
N ALA A 47 8.20 -48.17 7.93
CA ALA A 47 8.49 -47.25 6.86
C ALA A 47 7.74 -45.92 7.09
N ALA A 48 8.39 -44.96 7.68
CA ALA A 48 7.92 -43.58 7.72
C ALA A 48 8.01 -43.05 6.31
N ALA A 49 6.87 -42.63 5.75
CA ALA A 49 6.88 -41.77 4.59
C ALA A 49 7.89 -40.63 4.85
N GLU A 50 8.92 -40.53 4.04
CA GLU A 50 9.84 -39.38 4.04
C GLU A 50 8.99 -38.13 3.76
N GLY A 51 8.57 -37.47 4.81
CA GLY A 51 8.00 -36.15 4.70
C GLY A 51 9.06 -35.25 4.06
N ASN A 52 8.80 -34.73 2.88
CA ASN A 52 9.67 -33.79 2.18
C ASN A 52 10.10 -32.70 3.18
N LYS A 53 11.35 -32.76 3.65
CA LYS A 53 11.91 -31.73 4.51
C LYS A 53 11.93 -30.43 3.72
N LYS A 54 11.18 -29.46 4.16
CA LYS A 54 11.25 -28.11 3.60
C LYS A 54 12.52 -27.41 4.08
N VAL A 55 13.13 -26.66 3.19
CA VAL A 55 14.36 -25.90 3.43
C VAL A 55 14.03 -24.41 3.41
N LEU A 56 14.33 -23.73 4.53
CA LEU A 56 14.25 -22.28 4.60
C LEU A 56 15.28 -21.66 3.66
N LEU A 57 14.83 -20.83 2.75
CA LEU A 57 15.69 -20.28 1.71
C LEU A 57 16.80 -19.43 2.29
N ASN A 58 16.52 -18.58 3.27
CA ASN A 58 17.49 -17.70 3.92
C ASN A 58 18.55 -18.44 4.77
N ALA A 59 18.37 -19.75 5.05
CA ALA A 59 19.35 -20.56 5.75
C ALA A 59 20.45 -21.10 4.83
N LEU A 60 20.33 -20.92 3.52
CA LEU A 60 21.26 -21.45 2.52
C LEU A 60 22.26 -20.38 2.03
N PRO A 61 23.42 -20.77 1.50
CA PRO A 61 24.30 -19.87 0.75
C PRO A 61 23.55 -19.23 -0.45
N GLN A 62 23.85 -17.99 -0.78
CA GLN A 62 23.15 -17.23 -1.82
C GLN A 62 23.09 -17.94 -3.19
N SER A 63 24.15 -18.65 -3.58
CA SER A 63 24.17 -19.43 -4.83
C SER A 63 23.15 -20.56 -4.84
N ALA A 64 22.96 -21.26 -3.71
CA ALA A 64 21.94 -22.29 -3.54
C ALA A 64 20.54 -21.69 -3.51
N GLN A 65 20.37 -20.55 -2.82
CA GLN A 65 19.09 -19.80 -2.84
C GLN A 65 18.69 -19.45 -4.27
N ASN A 66 19.61 -18.85 -5.04
CA ASN A 66 19.34 -18.46 -6.44
C ASN A 66 19.00 -19.66 -7.32
N SER A 67 19.67 -20.80 -7.10
CA SER A 67 19.37 -22.04 -7.83
C SER A 67 17.95 -22.54 -7.54
N LEU A 68 17.51 -22.54 -6.28
CA LEU A 68 16.16 -22.93 -5.90
C LEU A 68 15.11 -21.95 -6.42
N LEU A 69 15.35 -20.65 -6.30
CA LEU A 69 14.45 -19.62 -6.84
C LEU A 69 14.19 -19.87 -8.34
N ARG A 70 15.24 -19.97 -9.15
CA ARG A 70 15.11 -20.20 -10.61
C ARG A 70 14.50 -21.55 -10.97
N ARG A 71 14.67 -22.56 -10.11
CA ARG A 71 14.06 -23.88 -10.31
C ARG A 71 12.56 -23.84 -10.09
N TYR A 72 12.10 -23.25 -9.01
CA TYR A 72 10.72 -23.35 -8.56
C TYR A 72 9.85 -22.15 -8.94
N VAL A 73 10.39 -20.92 -8.96
CA VAL A 73 9.63 -19.72 -9.27
C VAL A 73 9.74 -19.39 -10.75
N LYS A 74 8.61 -19.43 -11.45
CA LYS A 74 8.51 -19.09 -12.88
C LYS A 74 7.66 -17.85 -13.12
N ASN A 75 6.77 -17.55 -12.16
CA ASN A 75 5.89 -16.39 -12.23
C ASN A 75 6.01 -15.58 -10.94
N VAL A 76 6.24 -14.28 -11.10
CA VAL A 76 6.16 -13.29 -10.02
C VAL A 76 5.00 -12.37 -10.35
N VAL A 77 4.01 -12.32 -9.46
CA VAL A 77 2.82 -11.46 -9.59
C VAL A 77 2.85 -10.43 -8.49
N VAL A 78 2.71 -9.16 -8.83
CA VAL A 78 2.62 -8.07 -7.85
C VAL A 78 1.25 -7.43 -7.95
N ILE A 79 0.46 -7.50 -6.87
CA ILE A 79 -0.84 -6.81 -6.74
C ILE A 79 -0.61 -5.56 -5.91
N TYR A 80 -0.88 -4.40 -6.49
CA TYR A 80 -0.54 -3.10 -5.92
C TYR A 80 -1.80 -2.33 -5.57
N ALA A 81 -2.23 -2.46 -4.30
CA ALA A 81 -3.38 -1.76 -3.72
C ALA A 81 -2.99 -0.31 -3.32
N GLU A 82 -3.91 0.45 -2.76
CA GLU A 82 -3.70 1.87 -2.46
C GLU A 82 -4.03 2.26 -1.02
N ASN A 83 -3.17 3.15 -0.53
CA ASN A 83 -3.37 4.17 0.48
C ASN A 83 -3.78 3.64 1.86
N ARG A 84 -3.08 2.63 2.40
CA ARG A 84 -3.31 2.15 3.78
C ARG A 84 -2.01 1.90 4.52
N SER A 85 -1.85 2.53 5.70
CA SER A 85 -0.75 2.18 6.59
C SER A 85 -0.94 0.79 7.20
N PHE A 86 0.12 0.20 7.71
CA PHE A 86 0.03 -1.08 8.42
C PHE A 86 -0.91 -0.98 9.63
N ASN A 87 -0.81 0.08 10.44
CA ASN A 87 -1.71 0.29 11.57
C ASN A 87 -3.18 0.38 11.16
N ASN A 88 -3.49 1.00 10.03
CA ASN A 88 -4.87 1.19 9.60
C ASN A 88 -5.62 -0.15 9.46
N LEU A 89 -4.95 -1.21 8.94
CA LEU A 89 -5.58 -2.50 8.66
C LEU A 89 -5.06 -3.66 9.52
N PHE A 90 -3.80 -3.66 9.99
CA PHE A 90 -3.14 -4.80 10.63
C PHE A 90 -2.57 -4.49 12.02
N ALA A 91 -2.95 -3.38 12.65
CA ALA A 91 -2.38 -2.84 13.88
C ALA A 91 -2.08 -3.89 14.97
N ASN A 92 -2.99 -4.84 15.19
CA ASN A 92 -2.92 -5.86 16.23
C ASN A 92 -2.98 -7.28 15.64
N PHE A 93 -2.46 -7.48 14.42
CA PHE A 93 -2.42 -8.82 13.84
C PHE A 93 -1.57 -9.75 14.73
N PRO A 94 -2.05 -11.00 15.00
CA PRO A 94 -1.32 -11.91 15.88
C PRO A 94 0.10 -12.22 15.36
N GLY A 95 1.08 -12.05 16.23
CA GLY A 95 2.48 -12.36 15.89
C GLY A 95 3.29 -11.20 15.31
N VAL A 96 2.70 -10.02 15.12
CA VAL A 96 3.49 -8.83 14.76
C VAL A 96 4.48 -8.48 15.87
N GLU A 97 5.67 -8.02 15.47
CA GLU A 97 6.75 -7.72 16.41
C GLU A 97 6.34 -6.63 17.41
N LYS A 98 5.61 -5.62 16.94
CA LYS A 98 5.19 -4.48 17.76
C LYS A 98 3.71 -4.17 17.50
N PRO A 99 2.79 -4.82 18.24
CA PRO A 99 1.36 -4.54 18.07
C PRO A 99 0.98 -3.18 18.69
N LEU A 100 0.02 -2.50 18.06
CA LEU A 100 -0.45 -1.18 18.50
C LEU A 100 -0.94 -1.19 19.96
N SER A 101 -1.59 -2.28 20.39
CA SER A 101 -2.11 -2.46 21.76
C SER A 101 -1.02 -2.56 22.84
N ALA A 102 0.25 -2.77 22.47
CA ALA A 102 1.36 -2.86 23.40
C ALA A 102 2.13 -1.54 23.56
N LEU A 103 1.77 -0.49 22.83
CA LEU A 103 2.46 0.79 22.85
C LEU A 103 2.22 1.55 24.15
N LYS A 104 3.24 2.26 24.58
CA LYS A 104 3.16 3.23 25.67
C LYS A 104 2.84 4.63 25.12
N PRO A 105 2.33 5.55 25.97
CA PRO A 105 1.97 6.90 25.54
C PRO A 105 3.07 7.64 24.77
N GLU A 106 4.32 7.54 25.20
CA GLU A 106 5.47 8.17 24.55
C GLU A 106 5.76 7.67 23.13
N GLU A 107 5.18 6.53 22.73
CA GLU A 107 5.36 5.90 21.42
C GLU A 107 4.25 6.27 20.42
N TYR A 108 3.14 6.89 20.87
CA TYR A 108 2.02 7.28 20.00
C TYR A 108 1.58 8.73 20.14
N GLN A 109 1.90 9.40 21.24
CA GLN A 109 1.46 10.77 21.46
C GLN A 109 2.01 11.71 20.39
N GLN A 110 1.11 12.56 19.88
CA GLN A 110 1.41 13.51 18.83
C GLN A 110 1.77 14.87 19.38
N ARG A 111 2.62 15.56 18.65
CA ARG A 111 3.09 16.92 18.94
C ARG A 111 2.56 17.91 17.92
N ASP A 112 2.42 19.14 18.31
CA ASP A 112 2.07 20.23 17.40
C ASP A 112 3.30 20.67 16.55
N ARG A 113 3.07 21.64 15.67
CA ARG A 113 4.05 22.19 14.72
C ARG A 113 5.27 22.75 15.44
N ASP A 114 5.09 23.41 16.57
CA ASP A 114 6.17 23.94 17.42
C ASP A 114 6.91 22.86 18.23
N GLY A 115 6.44 21.62 18.21
CA GLY A 115 7.01 20.49 18.93
C GLY A 115 6.47 20.30 20.35
N GLN A 116 5.53 21.13 20.81
CA GLN A 116 4.87 20.90 22.09
C GLN A 116 3.97 19.67 22.04
N LEU A 117 3.88 18.94 23.15
CA LEU A 117 2.97 17.82 23.29
C LEU A 117 1.52 18.34 23.22
N LEU A 118 0.68 17.72 22.42
CA LEU A 118 -0.75 18.04 22.37
C LEU A 118 -1.47 17.44 23.58
N ASP A 119 -2.29 18.23 24.24
CA ASP A 119 -3.16 17.73 25.33
C ASP A 119 -4.27 16.83 24.79
N THR A 120 -4.83 17.19 23.64
CA THR A 120 -5.83 16.46 22.86
C THR A 120 -5.46 16.50 21.38
N LEU A 121 -5.95 15.51 20.61
CA LEU A 121 -5.83 15.58 19.16
C LEU A 121 -6.60 16.78 18.60
N PRO A 122 -6.13 17.39 17.48
CA PRO A 122 -6.88 18.42 16.76
C PRO A 122 -8.24 17.86 16.30
N PRO A 123 -9.23 18.71 16.03
CA PRO A 123 -10.48 18.27 15.39
C PRO A 123 -10.21 17.49 14.09
N ILE A 124 -11.13 16.60 13.73
CA ILE A 124 -11.14 16.04 12.36
C ILE A 124 -11.62 17.14 11.40
N TRP A 125 -10.66 17.72 10.70
CA TRP A 125 -10.98 18.77 9.73
C TRP A 125 -11.72 18.18 8.53
N LYS A 126 -12.84 18.77 8.14
CA LYS A 126 -13.68 18.38 6.99
C LYS A 126 -14.36 17.00 7.08
N GLY A 127 -14.43 16.40 8.27
CA GLY A 127 -15.19 15.18 8.54
C GLY A 127 -14.53 13.87 8.14
N LEU A 128 -15.22 12.77 8.41
CA LEU A 128 -14.77 11.38 8.15
C LEU A 128 -14.94 10.96 6.69
N VAL A 129 -16.01 11.46 6.02
CA VAL A 129 -16.37 11.04 4.67
C VAL A 129 -16.26 12.19 3.66
N PRO A 130 -15.90 11.93 2.39
CA PRO A 130 -15.74 12.98 1.37
C PRO A 130 -17.09 13.48 0.83
N LYS A 131 -18.15 12.64 0.91
CA LYS A 131 -19.51 12.92 0.47
C LYS A 131 -20.49 12.09 1.27
N ALA A 132 -21.72 12.56 1.38
CA ALA A 132 -22.80 11.82 2.05
C ALA A 132 -23.02 10.45 1.38
N GLN A 133 -23.16 9.40 2.17
CA GLN A 133 -23.37 8.02 1.72
C GLN A 133 -24.17 7.23 2.74
N GLU A 134 -24.86 6.18 2.28
CA GLU A 134 -25.54 5.21 3.13
C GLU A 134 -24.85 3.85 3.03
N VAL A 135 -24.47 3.28 4.17
CA VAL A 135 -23.86 1.95 4.25
C VAL A 135 -24.49 1.18 5.41
N GLY A 136 -25.06 0.01 5.14
CA GLY A 136 -25.70 -0.80 6.17
C GLY A 136 -26.85 -0.11 6.90
N HIS A 137 -27.66 0.71 6.19
CA HIS A 137 -28.75 1.55 6.72
C HIS A 137 -28.32 2.69 7.64
N VAL A 138 -27.03 2.98 7.73
CA VAL A 138 -26.47 4.14 8.45
C VAL A 138 -26.11 5.22 7.43
N ASN A 139 -26.59 6.45 7.68
CA ASN A 139 -26.28 7.60 6.84
C ASN A 139 -25.06 8.34 7.38
N TYR A 140 -24.01 8.41 6.58
CA TYR A 140 -22.79 9.15 6.83
C TYR A 140 -22.87 10.51 6.15
N LYS A 141 -22.70 11.60 6.90
CA LYS A 141 -22.78 12.97 6.40
C LYS A 141 -21.56 13.78 6.85
N ILE A 142 -21.02 14.59 5.97
CA ILE A 142 -19.80 15.36 6.22
C ILE A 142 -19.94 16.26 7.46
N ASP A 143 -21.06 16.98 7.58
CA ASP A 143 -21.27 17.97 8.66
C ASP A 143 -21.49 17.31 10.03
N GLU A 144 -22.10 16.13 10.06
CA GLU A 144 -22.31 15.37 11.30
C GLU A 144 -21.01 14.73 11.79
N ASP A 145 -20.16 14.28 10.89
CA ASP A 145 -18.88 13.67 11.22
C ASP A 145 -17.91 14.64 11.89
N ALA A 146 -18.01 15.93 11.59
CA ALA A 146 -17.18 16.96 12.21
C ALA A 146 -17.45 17.13 13.72
N VAL A 147 -18.62 16.71 14.21
CA VAL A 147 -19.03 16.86 15.62
C VAL A 147 -18.44 15.79 16.54
N PHE A 148 -18.13 14.58 16.02
CA PHE A 148 -17.62 13.45 16.81
C PHE A 148 -16.18 13.58 17.27
N THR A 149 -15.49 14.65 16.93
CA THR A 149 -14.02 14.67 16.89
C THR A 149 -13.38 15.79 17.67
N THR A 150 -14.17 16.51 18.44
CA THR A 150 -13.62 17.49 19.38
C THR A 150 -13.18 16.79 20.69
N GLN A 151 -11.96 17.11 21.14
CA GLN A 151 -11.39 16.60 22.41
C GLN A 151 -11.04 15.10 22.42
N LEU A 152 -10.70 14.51 21.29
CA LEU A 152 -10.13 13.16 21.27
C LEU A 152 -8.82 13.13 22.09
N PRO A 153 -8.64 12.12 22.95
CA PRO A 153 -7.36 11.91 23.63
C PRO A 153 -6.20 11.83 22.63
N ASN A 154 -5.02 12.28 23.03
CA ASN A 154 -3.81 12.22 22.20
C ASN A 154 -3.29 10.78 22.07
N GLN A 155 -4.01 9.96 21.34
CA GLN A 155 -3.74 8.55 21.08
C GLN A 155 -4.41 8.06 19.81
N PRO A 156 -3.98 6.92 19.21
CA PRO A 156 -4.71 6.28 18.13
C PRO A 156 -6.10 5.82 18.61
N PHE A 157 -7.08 5.83 17.70
CA PHE A 157 -8.45 5.46 18.02
C PHE A 157 -9.07 4.57 16.93
N VAL A 158 -10.01 3.74 17.35
CA VAL A 158 -10.79 2.92 16.42
C VAL A 158 -11.75 3.82 15.65
N LEU A 159 -11.76 3.68 14.34
CA LEU A 159 -12.73 4.36 13.48
C LEU A 159 -14.14 3.87 13.80
N THR A 160 -15.03 4.80 14.11
CA THR A 160 -16.42 4.53 14.47
C THR A 160 -17.37 5.34 13.59
N GLY A 161 -18.56 4.78 13.39
CA GLY A 161 -19.65 5.48 12.75
C GLY A 161 -20.41 6.41 13.69
N PRO A 162 -21.43 7.10 13.19
CA PRO A 162 -22.19 8.13 13.92
C PRO A 162 -22.91 7.63 15.18
N GLN A 163 -23.14 6.32 15.32
CA GLN A 163 -23.80 5.70 16.46
C GLN A 163 -22.80 5.02 17.43
N GLY A 164 -21.48 5.19 17.21
CA GLY A 164 -20.42 4.57 17.99
C GLY A 164 -20.11 3.11 17.60
N GLU A 165 -20.71 2.60 16.54
CA GLU A 165 -20.41 1.30 15.95
C GLU A 165 -19.03 1.31 15.28
N ASN A 166 -18.36 0.15 15.17
CA ASN A 166 -17.17 0.02 14.36
C ASN A 166 -17.49 0.45 12.92
N LEU A 167 -16.62 1.28 12.33
CA LEU A 167 -16.81 1.76 10.97
C LEU A 167 -16.87 0.58 9.98
N PRO A 168 -17.97 0.40 9.23
CA PRO A 168 -18.05 -0.64 8.22
C PRO A 168 -16.99 -0.45 7.13
N HIS A 169 -16.42 -1.53 6.63
CA HIS A 169 -15.41 -1.49 5.58
C HIS A 169 -15.92 -0.95 4.23
N GLY A 170 -17.23 -0.99 4.01
CA GLY A 170 -17.90 -0.42 2.83
C GLY A 170 -18.07 1.10 2.88
N VAL A 171 -17.65 1.77 3.97
CA VAL A 171 -17.65 3.24 4.03
C VAL A 171 -16.42 3.78 3.32
N VAL A 172 -16.63 4.62 2.32
CA VAL A 172 -15.57 5.40 1.68
C VAL A 172 -15.16 6.51 2.64
N THR A 173 -14.00 6.37 3.28
CA THR A 173 -13.44 7.41 4.14
C THR A 173 -12.82 8.52 3.31
N ARG A 174 -12.67 9.69 3.92
CA ARG A 174 -12.03 10.83 3.30
C ARG A 174 -10.58 10.51 2.91
N ASP A 175 -10.13 11.07 1.80
CA ASP A 175 -8.74 11.09 1.37
C ASP A 175 -7.92 12.04 2.25
N LEU A 176 -6.79 11.58 2.77
CA LEU A 176 -5.90 12.33 3.65
C LEU A 176 -4.65 12.76 2.88
N TRP A 177 -4.01 13.86 3.28
CA TRP A 177 -2.75 14.24 2.66
C TRP A 177 -1.67 13.17 2.82
N HIS A 178 -1.20 12.67 1.69
CA HIS A 178 -0.13 11.70 1.53
C HIS A 178 0.90 12.19 0.49
N VAL A 179 1.42 13.39 0.69
CA VAL A 179 2.35 14.07 -0.21
C VAL A 179 3.76 14.13 0.36
N PHE A 180 4.77 14.19 -0.51
CA PHE A 180 6.17 13.91 -0.23
C PHE A 180 6.74 14.64 0.99
N TYR A 181 6.66 15.95 1.02
CA TYR A 181 7.24 16.75 2.09
C TYR A 181 6.47 16.61 3.39
N GLN A 182 5.13 16.65 3.32
CA GLN A 182 4.29 16.52 4.50
C GLN A 182 4.50 15.16 5.17
N ASN A 183 4.67 14.08 4.41
CA ASN A 183 4.95 12.76 4.98
C ASN A 183 6.28 12.75 5.74
N GLN A 184 7.34 13.41 5.24
CA GLN A 184 8.60 13.57 5.97
C GLN A 184 8.42 14.38 7.25
N MET A 185 7.67 15.50 7.17
CA MET A 185 7.36 16.34 8.32
C MET A 185 6.54 15.60 9.38
N GLN A 186 5.61 14.72 8.95
CA GLN A 186 4.81 13.82 9.79
C GLN A 186 5.68 12.79 10.50
N ILE A 187 6.60 12.15 9.77
CA ILE A 187 7.55 11.16 10.30
C ILE A 187 8.55 11.79 11.28
N ASN A 188 8.91 13.06 11.09
CA ASN A 188 9.78 13.84 11.99
C ASN A 188 11.07 13.09 12.40
N GLY A 189 11.81 12.62 11.39
CA GLY A 189 13.07 11.90 11.60
C GLY A 189 12.92 10.52 12.26
N GLY A 190 11.76 9.87 12.07
CA GLY A 190 11.46 8.53 12.60
C GLY A 190 10.71 8.52 13.91
N LYS A 191 10.33 9.68 14.48
CA LYS A 191 9.54 9.74 15.72
C LYS A 191 8.06 9.46 15.49
N ASN A 192 7.57 9.66 14.29
CA ASN A 192 6.17 9.52 13.89
C ASN A 192 5.19 10.31 14.79
N ASP A 193 5.63 11.43 15.32
CA ASP A 193 4.96 12.21 16.36
C ASP A 193 4.34 13.53 15.86
N LYS A 194 4.33 13.77 14.53
CA LYS A 194 3.78 14.97 13.93
C LYS A 194 2.75 14.71 12.81
N PHE A 195 2.14 13.54 12.79
CA PHE A 195 1.16 13.22 11.76
C PHE A 195 -0.03 14.18 11.79
N VAL A 196 -0.61 14.42 12.95
CA VAL A 196 -1.73 15.37 13.07
C VAL A 196 -1.34 16.83 12.81
N ALA A 197 -0.09 17.19 13.06
CA ALA A 197 0.42 18.55 12.88
C ALA A 197 0.51 18.96 11.40
N TRP A 198 0.84 18.00 10.53
CA TRP A 198 1.10 18.23 9.11
C TRP A 198 0.11 17.51 8.19
N ALA A 199 -1.07 17.13 8.72
CA ALA A 199 -2.19 16.60 7.95
C ALA A 199 -3.19 17.71 7.60
N ASP A 200 -4.02 17.43 6.57
CA ASP A 200 -5.21 18.23 6.26
C ASP A 200 -6.47 17.72 6.96
N SER A 201 -6.35 16.63 7.71
CA SER A 201 -7.44 15.88 8.32
C SER A 201 -7.47 15.95 9.86
N GLY A 202 -6.47 16.56 10.50
CA GLY A 202 -6.36 16.59 11.96
C GLY A 202 -6.28 15.19 12.56
N ALA A 203 -7.12 14.91 13.55
CA ALA A 203 -7.11 13.63 14.27
C ALA A 203 -7.36 12.40 13.39
N LEU A 204 -8.05 12.52 12.26
CA LEU A 204 -8.44 11.37 11.44
C LEU A 204 -7.24 10.51 11.02
N THR A 205 -6.08 11.13 10.84
CA THR A 205 -4.83 10.40 10.51
C THR A 205 -4.46 9.33 11.54
N MET A 206 -4.93 9.43 12.81
CA MET A 206 -4.68 8.47 13.88
C MET A 206 -5.70 7.31 13.93
N GLY A 207 -6.64 7.28 13.01
CA GLY A 207 -7.72 6.28 12.97
C GLY A 207 -7.26 4.92 12.42
N TYR A 208 -7.83 3.83 12.95
CA TYR A 208 -7.63 2.47 12.45
C TYR A 208 -8.88 1.61 12.62
N TYR A 209 -8.98 0.48 11.89
CA TYR A 209 -10.22 -0.33 11.88
C TYR A 209 -10.40 -1.24 13.11
N GLY A 210 -9.45 -1.30 14.02
CA GLY A 210 -9.59 -2.06 15.27
C GLY A 210 -9.97 -3.54 15.04
N ASP A 211 -10.88 -4.05 15.90
CA ASP A 211 -11.36 -5.43 15.81
C ASP A 211 -12.16 -5.71 14.52
N GLY A 212 -12.66 -4.68 13.84
CA GLY A 212 -13.31 -4.79 12.53
C GLY A 212 -12.39 -5.41 11.48
N ALA A 213 -11.08 -5.12 11.56
CA ALA A 213 -10.09 -5.65 10.63
C ALA A 213 -10.00 -7.18 10.62
N TYR A 214 -10.37 -7.89 11.69
CA TYR A 214 -10.38 -9.36 11.74
C TYR A 214 -11.29 -10.01 10.69
N ASN A 215 -12.25 -9.28 10.17
CA ASN A 215 -13.18 -9.77 9.14
C ASN A 215 -12.65 -9.58 7.71
N LEU A 216 -11.51 -8.94 7.53
CA LEU A 216 -10.89 -8.80 6.20
C LEU A 216 -10.40 -10.15 5.69
N ARG A 217 -10.62 -10.41 4.41
CA ARG A 217 -10.10 -11.59 3.71
C ARG A 217 -8.58 -11.57 3.63
N LEU A 218 -7.98 -10.36 3.55
CA LEU A 218 -6.53 -10.18 3.64
C LEU A 218 -5.97 -10.68 4.98
N TRP A 219 -6.72 -10.55 6.09
CA TRP A 219 -6.32 -11.15 7.36
C TRP A 219 -6.29 -12.68 7.31
N THR A 220 -7.30 -13.28 6.68
CA THR A 220 -7.34 -14.74 6.45
C THR A 220 -6.14 -15.19 5.61
N LEU A 221 -5.80 -14.45 4.56
CA LEU A 221 -4.63 -14.73 3.73
C LEU A 221 -3.32 -14.57 4.52
N ALA A 222 -3.22 -13.56 5.38
CA ALA A 222 -2.06 -13.37 6.25
C ALA A 222 -1.92 -14.47 7.29
N GLN A 223 -3.03 -15.03 7.80
CA GLN A 223 -3.04 -16.20 8.68
C GLN A 223 -2.66 -17.50 7.98
N GLU A 224 -2.90 -17.59 6.67
CA GLU A 224 -2.59 -18.79 5.88
C GLU A 224 -1.16 -18.75 5.30
N PHE A 225 -0.67 -17.59 4.91
CA PHE A 225 0.62 -17.39 4.22
C PHE A 225 1.59 -16.54 5.06
N THR A 226 2.41 -15.71 4.43
CA THR A 226 3.36 -14.85 5.12
C THR A 226 2.92 -13.39 5.12
N LEU A 227 2.86 -12.76 6.30
CA LEU A 227 2.75 -11.32 6.50
C LEU A 227 4.13 -10.72 6.78
N CYS A 228 4.50 -9.66 6.07
CA CYS A 228 5.70 -8.88 6.37
C CYS A 228 5.29 -7.69 7.25
N ASP A 229 5.67 -7.66 8.52
CA ASP A 229 5.23 -6.62 9.46
C ASP A 229 6.18 -5.42 9.55
N ASN A 230 7.32 -5.47 8.85
CA ASN A 230 8.27 -4.38 8.69
C ASN A 230 8.50 -4.06 7.21
N PHE A 231 7.41 -3.84 6.48
CA PHE A 231 7.45 -3.44 5.07
C PHE A 231 7.10 -1.94 4.94
N PHE A 232 7.90 -1.19 4.22
CA PHE A 232 7.80 0.26 4.10
C PHE A 232 7.56 0.70 2.66
N GLN A 233 6.80 1.79 2.46
CA GLN A 233 6.68 2.40 1.14
C GLN A 233 8.05 2.86 0.62
N GLY A 234 8.28 2.74 -0.68
CA GLY A 234 9.59 2.96 -1.29
C GLY A 234 10.10 4.39 -1.21
N ALA A 235 9.19 5.35 -1.24
CA ALA A 235 9.50 6.78 -1.11
C ALA A 235 8.50 7.47 -0.18
N PHE A 236 8.89 8.59 0.40
CA PHE A 236 7.97 9.47 1.12
C PHE A 236 6.84 9.96 0.22
N GLY A 237 5.66 10.17 0.80
CA GLY A 237 4.52 10.76 0.10
C GLY A 237 3.69 9.77 -0.69
N GLY A 238 3.17 10.21 -1.83
CA GLY A 238 2.00 9.63 -2.45
C GLY A 238 2.25 8.63 -3.57
N SER A 239 1.12 8.22 -4.15
CA SER A 239 1.03 7.10 -5.11
C SER A 239 1.87 7.32 -6.36
N PHE A 240 1.90 8.55 -6.91
CA PHE A 240 2.71 8.84 -8.10
C PHE A 240 4.16 8.41 -7.93
N LEU A 241 4.81 8.85 -6.85
CA LEU A 241 6.23 8.56 -6.63
C LEU A 241 6.45 7.08 -6.27
N ASN A 242 5.57 6.48 -5.49
CA ASN A 242 5.68 5.08 -5.10
C ASN A 242 5.43 4.10 -6.25
N HIS A 243 4.60 4.46 -7.24
CA HIS A 243 4.50 3.70 -8.49
C HIS A 243 5.81 3.75 -9.30
N GLN A 244 6.48 4.91 -9.36
CA GLN A 244 7.81 5.02 -9.98
C GLN A 244 8.85 4.19 -9.21
N TYR A 245 8.79 4.20 -7.87
CA TYR A 245 9.69 3.39 -7.05
C TYR A 245 9.50 1.88 -7.25
N LEU A 246 8.26 1.42 -7.48
CA LEU A 246 8.00 0.00 -7.79
C LEU A 246 8.61 -0.45 -9.12
N ILE A 247 8.87 0.46 -10.05
CA ILE A 247 9.37 0.06 -11.37
C ILE A 247 10.85 0.42 -11.61
N CYS A 248 11.40 1.43 -10.92
CA CYS A 248 12.79 1.87 -11.15
C CYS A 248 13.54 2.31 -9.88
N ALA A 249 12.91 2.32 -8.71
CA ALA A 249 13.49 2.72 -7.41
C ALA A 249 14.11 4.14 -7.41
N ARG A 250 13.57 5.06 -8.21
CA ARG A 250 14.03 6.45 -8.28
C ARG A 250 12.92 7.39 -8.74
N PRO A 251 12.99 8.69 -8.37
CA PRO A 251 12.01 9.67 -8.83
C PRO A 251 12.21 10.04 -10.30
N PRO A 252 11.14 10.41 -11.01
CA PRO A 252 11.22 11.02 -12.35
C PRO A 252 11.93 12.36 -12.30
N PHE A 253 12.63 12.69 -13.40
CA PHE A 253 13.42 13.90 -13.49
C PHE A 253 12.86 14.87 -14.55
N TYR A 254 12.77 16.15 -14.16
CA TYR A 254 12.38 17.25 -15.04
C TYR A 254 13.63 18.13 -15.32
N PRO A 255 14.23 18.02 -16.50
CA PRO A 255 15.44 18.79 -16.83
C PRO A 255 15.15 20.29 -16.91
N ASP A 256 16.12 21.11 -16.51
CA ASP A 256 16.06 22.58 -16.59
C ASP A 256 14.76 23.18 -16.00
N VAL A 257 14.30 22.64 -14.88
CA VAL A 257 13.01 22.97 -14.28
C VAL A 257 12.86 24.47 -14.00
N GLN A 258 13.95 25.18 -13.65
CA GLN A 258 13.94 26.60 -13.32
C GLN A 258 13.54 27.50 -14.50
N ASN A 259 13.81 27.05 -15.73
CA ASN A 259 13.48 27.77 -16.96
C ASN A 259 12.28 27.16 -17.71
N SER A 260 11.62 26.18 -17.12
CA SER A 260 10.52 25.44 -17.71
C SER A 260 9.14 26.04 -17.39
N VAL A 261 8.11 25.52 -18.07
CA VAL A 261 6.71 25.82 -17.76
C VAL A 261 6.30 25.31 -16.37
N ALA A 262 7.03 24.34 -15.81
CA ALA A 262 6.75 23.72 -14.51
C ALA A 262 7.38 24.46 -13.33
N LYS A 263 8.11 25.56 -13.55
CA LYS A 263 8.84 26.30 -12.52
C LYS A 263 7.99 26.70 -11.28
N ASP A 264 6.73 27.03 -11.50
CA ASP A 264 5.81 27.43 -10.44
C ASP A 264 5.33 26.22 -9.58
N GLY A 265 5.69 24.99 -9.98
CA GLY A 265 5.50 23.76 -9.21
C GLY A 265 6.67 23.39 -8.31
N ILE A 266 7.76 24.16 -8.32
CA ILE A 266 8.94 23.91 -7.48
C ILE A 266 8.62 24.19 -6.03
N ALA A 267 8.99 23.24 -5.16
CA ALA A 267 8.78 23.35 -3.72
C ALA A 267 9.58 24.52 -3.12
N GLN A 268 8.94 25.29 -2.25
CA GLN A 268 9.61 26.27 -1.41
C GLN A 268 9.98 25.64 -0.07
N LEU A 269 11.27 25.55 0.21
CA LEU A 269 11.81 24.93 1.42
C LEU A 269 12.14 25.99 2.48
N GLU A 270 12.31 25.56 3.74
CA GLU A 270 12.71 26.46 4.84
C GLU A 270 14.15 26.95 4.69
N SER A 271 15.01 26.20 3.99
CA SER A 271 16.37 26.56 3.67
C SER A 271 16.66 26.45 2.17
N ASP A 272 17.82 27.00 1.72
CA ASP A 272 18.29 26.89 0.34
C ASP A 272 18.91 25.49 0.02
N ASP A 273 18.98 24.61 1.01
CA ASP A 273 19.46 23.24 0.81
C ASP A 273 18.37 22.42 0.08
N VAL A 274 18.65 22.01 -1.13
CA VAL A 274 17.72 21.19 -1.96
C VAL A 274 17.38 19.84 -1.32
N THR A 275 18.14 19.41 -0.31
CA THR A 275 17.87 18.19 0.46
C THR A 275 17.07 18.46 1.73
N ASP A 276 16.74 19.72 2.05
CA ASP A 276 15.84 20.01 3.16
C ASP A 276 14.45 19.41 2.88
N TRP A 277 13.91 18.72 3.84
CA TRP A 277 12.61 18.05 3.75
C TRP A 277 11.46 18.90 4.33
N ARG A 278 11.75 20.12 4.77
CA ARG A 278 10.75 20.99 5.38
C ARG A 278 10.26 22.03 4.40
N LEU A 279 8.96 21.94 4.07
CA LEU A 279 8.26 22.96 3.31
C LEU A 279 8.13 24.23 4.15
N LYS A 280 8.34 25.37 3.51
CA LYS A 280 8.03 26.67 4.08
C LYS A 280 6.53 26.91 4.10
N PRO A 281 5.88 27.02 5.28
CA PRO A 281 4.47 27.36 5.35
C PRO A 281 4.21 28.76 4.79
N LEU A 282 3.01 28.98 4.24
CA LEU A 282 2.56 30.32 3.85
C LEU A 282 2.36 31.21 5.09
N SER A 283 2.44 32.53 4.90
CA SER A 283 2.37 33.52 5.98
C SER A 283 1.06 33.50 6.77
N ASP A 284 -0.02 33.06 6.14
CA ASP A 284 -1.35 32.93 6.72
C ASP A 284 -1.68 31.50 7.20
N SER A 285 -0.68 30.61 7.18
CA SER A 285 -0.83 29.25 7.70
C SER A 285 -1.06 29.29 9.22
N PRO A 286 -2.06 28.54 9.74
CA PRO A 286 -2.27 28.42 11.17
C PRO A 286 -1.00 27.94 11.90
N VAL A 287 -0.66 28.56 13.02
CA VAL A 287 0.55 28.23 13.80
C VAL A 287 0.45 26.91 14.53
N SER A 288 -0.74 26.39 14.72
CA SER A 288 -1.04 25.14 15.44
C SER A 288 -2.06 24.30 14.67
N ALA A 289 -1.94 23.00 14.76
CA ALA A 289 -2.89 22.04 14.24
C ALA A 289 -4.28 22.15 14.89
N SER A 290 -4.35 22.64 16.13
CA SER A 290 -5.62 22.90 16.83
C SER A 290 -6.44 24.04 16.22
N PHE A 291 -5.81 24.91 15.44
CA PHE A 291 -6.45 26.07 14.83
C PHE A 291 -6.76 25.92 13.34
N GLY A 292 -6.27 24.87 12.69
CA GLY A 292 -6.58 24.58 11.29
C GLY A 292 -5.48 23.87 10.52
N ILE A 293 -5.82 23.61 9.26
CA ILE A 293 -4.98 22.91 8.28
C ILE A 293 -3.78 23.79 7.93
N PRO A 294 -2.55 23.23 7.84
CA PRO A 294 -1.38 24.02 7.40
C PRO A 294 -1.51 24.40 5.91
N LEU A 295 -1.02 25.57 5.55
CA LEU A 295 -1.06 26.08 4.18
C LEU A 295 0.34 26.09 3.58
N PHE A 296 0.49 25.55 2.38
CA PHE A 296 1.73 25.47 1.63
C PHE A 296 1.53 25.94 0.18
N GLY A 297 2.61 26.38 -0.45
CA GLY A 297 2.68 26.55 -1.89
C GLY A 297 2.69 25.20 -2.63
N LYS A 298 2.71 25.25 -3.96
CA LYS A 298 2.89 24.03 -4.78
C LYS A 298 4.23 23.37 -4.45
N SER A 299 4.28 22.06 -4.55
CA SER A 299 5.46 21.25 -4.24
C SER A 299 5.52 19.98 -5.11
N LEU A 300 5.26 20.16 -6.43
CA LEU A 300 5.30 19.05 -7.39
C LEU A 300 6.72 18.55 -7.63
N LEU A 301 7.67 19.47 -7.62
CA LEU A 301 9.07 19.28 -8.00
C LEU A 301 9.99 19.75 -6.87
N THR A 302 11.11 19.05 -6.70
CA THR A 302 12.20 19.53 -5.87
C THR A 302 12.93 20.70 -6.55
N PRO A 303 13.69 21.56 -5.82
CA PRO A 303 14.44 22.65 -6.43
C PRO A 303 15.45 22.20 -7.50
N ASP A 304 15.95 20.98 -7.41
CA ASP A 304 16.87 20.36 -8.37
C ASP A 304 16.16 19.48 -9.43
N GLY A 305 14.83 19.57 -9.56
CA GLY A 305 14.08 19.09 -10.71
C GLY A 305 13.53 17.65 -10.63
N TYR A 306 13.47 17.04 -9.46
CA TYR A 306 12.83 15.72 -9.34
C TYR A 306 11.35 15.86 -9.03
N ALA A 307 10.51 15.13 -9.75
CA ALA A 307 9.07 15.08 -9.48
C ALA A 307 8.79 14.18 -8.28
N VAL A 308 8.20 14.77 -7.24
CA VAL A 308 7.92 14.09 -5.96
C VAL A 308 6.44 14.01 -5.62
N ASN A 309 5.61 14.78 -6.29
CA ASN A 309 4.15 14.72 -6.20
C ASN A 309 3.55 14.60 -7.60
N THR A 310 2.27 14.26 -7.68
CA THR A 310 1.59 13.85 -8.92
C THR A 310 1.77 14.85 -10.06
N MET A 311 2.43 14.40 -11.12
CA MET A 311 2.50 15.04 -12.43
C MET A 311 2.00 14.07 -13.49
N ALA A 312 1.38 14.60 -14.53
CA ALA A 312 0.80 13.80 -15.60
C ALA A 312 1.88 13.24 -16.56
N PRO A 313 1.65 12.07 -17.20
CA PRO A 313 2.59 11.50 -18.15
C PRO A 313 2.67 12.31 -19.45
N PRO A 314 3.76 12.18 -20.22
CA PRO A 314 3.92 12.86 -21.51
C PRO A 314 3.06 12.26 -22.62
N TYR A 315 2.47 11.10 -22.40
CA TYR A 315 1.69 10.35 -23.38
C TYR A 315 0.26 10.16 -22.91
N TRP A 316 -0.68 10.12 -23.84
CA TRP A 316 -2.08 9.86 -23.56
C TRP A 316 -2.28 8.44 -22.98
N PRO A 317 -3.16 8.24 -21.97
CA PRO A 317 -3.99 9.23 -21.25
C PRO A 317 -3.18 10.10 -20.29
N SER A 318 -3.52 11.39 -20.25
CA SER A 318 -2.84 12.41 -19.47
C SER A 318 -3.81 13.54 -19.10
N TRP A 319 -3.32 14.60 -18.44
CA TRP A 319 -4.13 15.74 -17.99
C TRP A 319 -4.81 16.47 -19.14
N THR A 320 -4.04 16.79 -20.18
CA THR A 320 -4.53 17.42 -21.41
C THR A 320 -3.88 16.74 -22.60
N GLN A 321 -4.62 16.68 -23.71
CA GLN A 321 -4.19 16.08 -24.95
C GLN A 321 -3.58 17.16 -25.85
N ASP A 322 -2.49 16.85 -26.56
CA ASP A 322 -1.95 17.72 -27.59
C ASP A 322 -2.92 17.84 -28.77
N GLU A 323 -3.11 19.06 -29.27
CA GLU A 323 -4.08 19.33 -30.37
C GLU A 323 -3.66 18.73 -31.70
N LYS A 324 -2.35 18.54 -31.93
CA LYS A 324 -1.79 18.08 -33.20
C LYS A 324 -1.55 16.58 -33.24
N ASP A 325 -1.17 16.03 -32.11
CA ASP A 325 -0.95 14.58 -31.92
C ASP A 325 -1.73 14.06 -30.71
N PRO A 326 -2.89 13.42 -30.93
CA PRO A 326 -3.74 12.94 -29.86
C PRO A 326 -3.14 11.77 -29.05
N THR A 327 -1.97 11.28 -29.40
CA THR A 327 -1.24 10.27 -28.62
C THR A 327 -0.33 10.89 -27.56
N LEU A 328 -0.16 12.20 -27.58
CA LEU A 328 0.68 12.98 -26.68
C LEU A 328 -0.15 13.79 -25.69
N ALA A 329 0.45 14.11 -24.57
CA ALA A 329 -0.01 15.17 -23.68
C ALA A 329 0.42 16.55 -24.22
N ASP A 330 -0.33 17.60 -23.86
CA ASP A 330 0.09 18.97 -24.09
C ASP A 330 1.30 19.33 -23.22
N ALA A 331 2.50 19.33 -23.82
CA ALA A 331 3.77 19.61 -23.15
C ALA A 331 3.90 21.07 -22.67
N THR A 332 2.99 21.98 -23.03
CA THR A 332 2.95 23.35 -22.51
C THR A 332 2.29 23.45 -21.13
N MET A 333 1.67 22.38 -20.67
CA MET A 333 1.04 22.34 -19.33
C MET A 333 2.08 22.13 -18.23
N PRO A 334 2.01 22.93 -17.15
CA PRO A 334 3.04 22.93 -16.09
C PRO A 334 3.12 21.66 -15.25
N ASN A 335 2.11 20.81 -15.32
CA ASN A 335 2.02 19.55 -14.58
C ASN A 335 2.24 18.30 -15.44
N VAL A 336 2.74 18.46 -16.68
CA VAL A 336 3.09 17.34 -17.58
C VAL A 336 4.59 17.08 -17.50
N MET A 337 4.97 15.82 -17.25
CA MET A 337 6.36 15.38 -17.23
C MET A 337 6.95 15.24 -18.63
N PRO A 338 8.21 15.53 -18.84
CA PRO A 338 8.92 15.10 -20.04
C PRO A 338 9.11 13.57 -20.02
N PRO A 339 9.29 12.92 -21.20
CA PRO A 339 9.57 11.49 -21.29
C PRO A 339 10.80 11.08 -20.46
N GLN A 340 10.66 10.04 -19.66
CA GLN A 340 11.74 9.51 -18.81
C GLN A 340 12.61 8.53 -19.61
N LYS A 341 13.92 8.50 -19.31
CA LYS A 341 14.93 7.73 -20.06
C LYS A 341 15.79 6.81 -19.19
N HIS A 342 15.68 6.94 -17.87
CA HIS A 342 16.44 6.08 -16.97
C HIS A 342 15.90 4.63 -16.98
N PRO A 343 16.75 3.64 -16.72
CA PRO A 343 16.33 2.24 -16.76
C PRO A 343 15.26 1.90 -15.73
N HIS A 344 14.33 1.05 -16.12
CA HIS A 344 13.33 0.45 -15.26
C HIS A 344 13.42 -1.09 -15.30
N ILE A 345 12.72 -1.77 -14.40
CA ILE A 345 12.78 -3.24 -14.30
C ILE A 345 12.36 -3.93 -15.60
N GLY A 346 11.42 -3.36 -16.35
CA GLY A 346 11.00 -3.87 -17.66
C GLY A 346 12.14 -3.89 -18.68
N ASP A 347 13.04 -2.92 -18.66
CA ASP A 347 14.21 -2.91 -19.56
C ASP A 347 15.13 -4.09 -19.26
N LEU A 348 15.39 -4.34 -17.96
CA LEU A 348 16.25 -5.43 -17.53
C LEU A 348 15.67 -6.80 -17.89
N LEU A 349 14.34 -6.95 -17.72
CA LEU A 349 13.62 -8.16 -18.12
C LEU A 349 13.68 -8.37 -19.63
N SER A 350 13.39 -7.34 -20.42
CA SER A 350 13.40 -7.39 -21.89
C SER A 350 14.80 -7.70 -22.42
N GLN A 351 15.86 -7.12 -21.86
CA GLN A 351 17.26 -7.44 -22.22
C GLN A 351 17.63 -8.91 -21.95
N LYS A 352 16.97 -9.54 -20.98
CA LYS A 352 17.15 -10.96 -20.64
C LYS A 352 16.21 -11.88 -21.46
N GLY A 353 15.31 -11.30 -22.27
CA GLY A 353 14.30 -12.07 -23.02
C GLY A 353 13.19 -12.63 -22.13
N ILE A 354 12.96 -12.02 -20.96
CA ILE A 354 11.88 -12.38 -20.04
C ILE A 354 10.68 -11.49 -20.33
N ASP A 355 9.54 -12.11 -20.64
CA ASP A 355 8.30 -11.38 -20.86
C ASP A 355 7.74 -10.80 -19.56
N TRP A 356 7.11 -9.64 -19.66
CA TRP A 356 6.55 -8.93 -18.52
C TRP A 356 5.40 -8.01 -18.96
N ALA A 357 4.52 -7.67 -18.02
CA ALA A 357 3.47 -6.68 -18.28
C ALA A 357 3.01 -5.98 -17.00
N TRP A 358 2.56 -4.75 -17.18
CA TRP A 358 1.78 -4.02 -16.20
C TRP A 358 0.33 -3.97 -16.66
N TYR A 359 -0.57 -4.59 -15.90
CA TYR A 359 -2.01 -4.56 -16.12
C TYR A 359 -2.62 -3.46 -15.25
N ALA A 360 -3.08 -2.38 -15.87
CA ALA A 360 -3.79 -1.32 -15.17
C ALA A 360 -5.30 -1.45 -15.39
N GLY A 361 -6.08 -1.52 -14.31
CA GLY A 361 -7.53 -1.53 -14.38
C GLY A 361 -8.06 -0.24 -14.98
N GLY A 362 -8.94 -0.33 -15.99
CA GLY A 362 -9.50 0.81 -16.70
C GLY A 362 -8.56 1.49 -17.70
N TRP A 363 -7.44 0.89 -18.05
CA TRP A 363 -6.48 1.49 -19.00
C TRP A 363 -7.10 1.74 -20.37
N GLN A 364 -7.79 0.75 -20.98
CA GLN A 364 -8.43 0.93 -22.27
C GLN A 364 -9.54 1.97 -22.22
N TYR A 365 -10.31 2.00 -21.12
CA TYR A 365 -11.32 3.02 -20.91
C TYR A 365 -10.70 4.42 -20.91
N ALA A 366 -9.59 4.62 -20.23
CA ALA A 366 -8.88 5.90 -20.19
C ALA A 366 -8.32 6.30 -21.57
N LEU A 367 -7.84 5.35 -22.36
CA LEU A 367 -7.39 5.57 -23.74
C LEU A 367 -8.54 6.02 -24.64
N ASP A 368 -9.73 5.43 -24.49
CA ASP A 368 -10.88 5.67 -25.36
C ASP A 368 -11.64 6.96 -25.01
N ASN A 369 -11.66 7.35 -23.72
CA ASN A 369 -12.37 8.55 -23.25
C ASN A 369 -11.50 9.80 -23.33
N ARG A 370 -11.06 10.14 -24.52
CA ARG A 370 -10.09 11.21 -24.82
C ARG A 370 -10.54 12.63 -24.49
N LYS A 371 -11.81 12.84 -24.13
CA LYS A 371 -12.36 14.15 -23.75
C LYS A 371 -12.41 14.38 -22.26
N ASP A 372 -12.26 13.32 -21.46
CA ASP A 372 -12.28 13.42 -20.02
C ASP A 372 -10.94 13.95 -19.52
N GLN A 373 -10.99 14.90 -18.63
CA GLN A 373 -9.83 15.55 -18.02
C GLN A 373 -9.79 15.15 -16.55
N GLY A 374 -8.89 14.26 -16.20
CA GLY A 374 -8.72 13.84 -14.82
C GLY A 374 -9.53 12.59 -14.47
N ASP A 375 -10.33 12.67 -13.43
CA ASP A 375 -11.17 11.56 -12.99
C ASP A 375 -12.21 11.22 -14.04
N PHE A 376 -12.40 9.94 -14.32
CA PHE A 376 -13.35 9.46 -15.32
C PHE A 376 -14.68 9.13 -14.62
N PRO A 377 -15.70 10.04 -14.59
CA PRO A 377 -16.94 9.83 -13.84
C PRO A 377 -17.69 8.60 -14.34
N GLY A 378 -18.10 7.73 -13.40
CA GLY A 378 -18.77 6.47 -13.74
C GLY A 378 -17.86 5.40 -14.30
N ALA A 379 -16.58 5.73 -14.40
CA ALA A 379 -15.49 4.84 -14.76
C ALA A 379 -14.83 4.22 -13.52
N PRO A 380 -13.85 3.37 -13.75
CA PRO A 380 -13.08 2.73 -12.69
C PRO A 380 -12.10 3.67 -11.95
N ASP A 381 -12.30 4.96 -11.94
CA ASP A 381 -11.43 5.95 -11.25
C ASP A 381 -9.95 5.80 -11.62
N PHE A 382 -9.64 5.78 -12.92
CA PHE A 382 -8.28 5.63 -13.41
C PHE A 382 -7.44 6.89 -13.13
N GLN A 383 -6.35 6.74 -12.41
CA GLN A 383 -5.34 7.78 -12.19
C GLN A 383 -4.14 7.57 -13.12
N TYR A 384 -3.53 8.65 -13.63
CA TYR A 384 -2.45 8.54 -14.64
C TYR A 384 -1.29 7.67 -14.19
N HIS A 385 -0.90 7.76 -12.91
CA HIS A 385 0.19 6.97 -12.33
C HIS A 385 -0.15 5.48 -12.13
N HIS A 386 -1.43 5.09 -12.31
CA HIS A 386 -1.79 3.66 -12.31
C HIS A 386 -1.15 2.89 -13.49
N GLN A 387 -0.62 3.62 -14.47
CA GLN A 387 0.24 3.05 -15.51
C GLN A 387 1.60 3.78 -15.51
N PRO A 388 2.51 3.42 -14.57
CA PRO A 388 3.76 4.16 -14.37
C PRO A 388 4.71 4.09 -15.56
N PHE A 389 4.62 3.07 -16.40
CA PHE A 389 5.41 2.95 -17.61
C PHE A 389 4.99 3.91 -18.72
N ASN A 390 3.83 4.57 -18.60
CA ASN A 390 3.38 5.60 -19.54
C ASN A 390 4.23 6.89 -19.49
N TYR A 391 5.17 6.97 -18.55
CA TYR A 391 6.11 8.10 -18.43
C TYR A 391 7.41 7.88 -19.23
N PHE A 392 7.68 6.69 -19.78
CA PHE A 392 8.96 6.31 -20.36
C PHE A 392 8.96 6.37 -21.89
N GLU A 393 10.06 6.96 -22.45
CA GLU A 393 10.21 7.19 -23.89
C GLU A 393 10.15 5.90 -24.71
N ASN A 394 10.80 4.86 -24.24
CA ASN A 394 10.86 3.56 -24.92
C ASN A 394 9.53 2.78 -24.92
N LEU A 395 8.54 3.24 -24.13
CA LEU A 395 7.18 2.70 -24.08
C LEU A 395 6.12 3.73 -24.55
N GLY A 396 6.58 4.82 -25.16
CA GLY A 396 5.74 5.84 -25.77
C GLY A 396 5.10 5.40 -27.08
N PRO A 397 4.22 6.24 -27.68
CA PRO A 397 3.52 5.93 -28.94
C PRO A 397 4.44 5.66 -30.14
N ALA A 398 5.67 6.16 -30.12
CA ALA A 398 6.68 5.86 -31.14
C ALA A 398 7.12 4.39 -31.16
N ASN A 399 6.85 3.65 -30.09
CA ASN A 399 7.18 2.22 -29.95
C ASN A 399 5.91 1.38 -29.69
N PRO A 400 4.95 1.35 -30.64
CA PRO A 400 3.62 0.79 -30.39
C PRO A 400 3.63 -0.69 -30.03
N GLN A 401 4.55 -1.48 -30.56
CA GLN A 401 4.68 -2.91 -30.26
C GLN A 401 5.09 -3.15 -28.80
N ALA A 402 6.10 -2.43 -28.29
CA ALA A 402 6.52 -2.53 -26.90
C ALA A 402 5.43 -2.01 -25.95
N ARG A 403 4.79 -0.91 -26.32
CA ARG A 403 3.67 -0.34 -25.57
C ARG A 403 2.51 -1.32 -25.42
N GLU A 404 2.07 -1.96 -26.50
CA GLU A 404 0.98 -2.94 -26.48
C GLU A 404 1.36 -4.21 -25.71
N ALA A 405 2.59 -4.69 -25.87
CA ALA A 405 3.07 -5.88 -25.19
C ALA A 405 3.12 -5.72 -23.66
N HIS A 406 3.49 -4.54 -23.17
CA HIS A 406 3.82 -4.35 -21.77
C HIS A 406 2.84 -3.47 -20.98
N LEU A 407 2.18 -2.50 -21.61
CA LEU A 407 1.16 -1.64 -20.98
C LEU A 407 -0.23 -2.22 -21.28
N ARG A 408 -0.61 -3.22 -20.48
CA ARG A 408 -1.83 -3.99 -20.74
C ARG A 408 -3.03 -3.41 -19.98
N ASP A 409 -4.18 -3.53 -20.61
CA ASP A 409 -5.44 -3.23 -19.95
C ASP A 409 -5.77 -4.32 -18.91
N GLY A 410 -5.92 -3.93 -17.64
CA GLY A 410 -6.41 -4.81 -16.57
C GLY A 410 -7.90 -5.08 -16.67
N GLY A 411 -8.62 -4.31 -17.52
CA GLY A 411 -10.07 -4.41 -17.70
C GLY A 411 -10.86 -3.69 -16.60
N ILE A 412 -12.16 -3.95 -16.57
CA ILE A 412 -13.12 -3.34 -15.64
C ILE A 412 -13.98 -4.43 -14.98
N GLY A 413 -14.25 -4.27 -13.68
CA GLY A 413 -15.11 -5.14 -12.90
C GLY A 413 -14.38 -6.31 -12.24
N ASP A 414 -15.16 -7.23 -11.68
CA ASP A 414 -14.71 -8.32 -10.83
C ASP A 414 -15.06 -9.70 -11.41
N SER A 415 -15.15 -9.80 -12.72
CA SER A 415 -15.39 -11.04 -13.45
C SER A 415 -14.50 -11.14 -14.69
N THR A 416 -14.22 -12.35 -15.16
CA THR A 416 -13.39 -12.59 -16.36
C THR A 416 -13.94 -11.97 -17.64
N ALA A 417 -15.24 -11.68 -17.70
CA ALA A 417 -15.84 -10.99 -18.84
C ALA A 417 -15.36 -9.53 -18.98
N GLY A 418 -15.09 -8.87 -17.86
CA GLY A 418 -14.65 -7.48 -17.83
C GLY A 418 -13.20 -7.30 -17.40
N ASN A 419 -12.74 -8.06 -16.42
CA ASN A 419 -11.38 -7.98 -15.88
C ASN A 419 -10.43 -8.87 -16.70
N LYS A 420 -9.58 -8.23 -17.49
CA LYS A 420 -8.66 -8.93 -18.40
C LYS A 420 -7.47 -9.57 -17.68
N PHE A 421 -7.06 -9.00 -16.54
CA PHE A 421 -6.05 -9.65 -15.71
C PHE A 421 -6.57 -10.97 -15.14
N LEU A 422 -7.79 -10.98 -14.58
CA LEU A 422 -8.44 -12.20 -14.09
C LEU A 422 -8.61 -13.24 -15.20
N ALA A 423 -9.00 -12.82 -16.40
CA ALA A 423 -9.09 -13.72 -17.56
C ALA A 423 -7.72 -14.34 -17.92
N ALA A 424 -6.64 -13.57 -17.84
CA ALA A 424 -5.28 -14.09 -18.07
C ALA A 424 -4.83 -15.06 -16.97
N VAL A 425 -5.22 -14.81 -15.71
CA VAL A 425 -5.00 -15.73 -14.58
C VAL A 425 -5.67 -17.10 -14.84
N GLU A 426 -6.96 -17.10 -15.18
CA GLU A 426 -7.71 -18.34 -15.41
C GLU A 426 -7.23 -19.10 -16.63
N ALA A 427 -6.83 -18.38 -17.68
CA ALA A 427 -6.26 -18.96 -18.89
C ALA A 427 -4.80 -19.45 -18.73
N GLY A 428 -4.12 -19.10 -17.63
CA GLY A 428 -2.71 -19.41 -17.43
C GLY A 428 -1.76 -18.71 -18.40
N THR A 429 -2.08 -17.48 -18.80
CA THR A 429 -1.36 -16.71 -19.81
C THR A 429 -0.66 -15.47 -19.25
N LEU A 430 -0.50 -15.40 -17.92
CA LEU A 430 0.31 -14.34 -17.33
C LEU A 430 1.77 -14.46 -17.77
N PRO A 431 2.44 -13.33 -18.09
CA PRO A 431 3.88 -13.35 -18.33
C PRO A 431 4.66 -13.72 -17.05
N PRO A 432 5.93 -14.11 -17.17
CA PRO A 432 6.79 -14.43 -16.02
C PRO A 432 6.81 -13.34 -14.93
N VAL A 433 6.70 -12.05 -15.30
CA VAL A 433 6.54 -10.96 -14.35
C VAL A 433 5.28 -10.18 -14.71
N ALA A 434 4.29 -10.19 -13.83
CA ALA A 434 3.03 -9.50 -14.00
C ALA A 434 2.78 -8.55 -12.83
N PHE A 435 2.61 -7.28 -13.13
CA PHE A 435 2.11 -6.29 -12.18
C PHE A 435 0.61 -6.09 -12.43
N TYR A 436 -0.16 -6.02 -11.38
CA TYR A 436 -1.58 -5.74 -11.45
C TYR A 436 -1.95 -4.58 -10.55
N LYS A 437 -2.45 -3.51 -11.17
CA LYS A 437 -3.06 -2.39 -10.49
C LYS A 437 -4.58 -2.51 -10.64
N PRO A 438 -5.33 -2.84 -9.57
CA PRO A 438 -6.79 -2.83 -9.62
C PRO A 438 -7.32 -1.48 -10.09
N GLN A 439 -8.48 -1.47 -10.74
CA GLN A 439 -9.19 -0.22 -11.02
C GLN A 439 -9.47 0.57 -9.72
N GLY A 440 -9.61 1.88 -9.80
CA GLY A 440 -9.64 2.76 -8.64
C GLY A 440 -10.69 2.37 -7.59
N ASN A 441 -11.93 2.10 -7.98
CA ASN A 441 -12.98 1.70 -7.04
C ASN A 441 -12.83 0.27 -6.47
N LEU A 442 -11.75 -0.46 -6.79
CA LEU A 442 -11.43 -1.79 -6.26
C LEU A 442 -10.01 -1.87 -5.66
N ASN A 443 -9.39 -0.74 -5.33
CA ASN A 443 -7.99 -0.67 -4.89
C ASN A 443 -7.78 -0.26 -3.42
N MET A 444 -8.85 0.05 -2.70
CA MET A 444 -8.91 0.53 -1.29
C MET A 444 -8.56 2.01 -1.06
N HIS A 445 -8.33 2.82 -2.09
CA HIS A 445 -7.98 4.23 -1.93
C HIS A 445 -9.09 5.01 -1.22
N ALA A 446 -8.78 5.64 -0.10
CA ALA A 446 -9.69 6.56 0.57
C ALA A 446 -10.11 7.70 -0.38
N GLY A 447 -11.31 8.21 -0.24
CA GLY A 447 -11.84 9.29 -1.08
C GLY A 447 -12.75 8.83 -2.22
N TYR A 448 -12.51 7.66 -2.82
CA TYR A 448 -13.33 7.13 -3.91
C TYR A 448 -13.53 5.60 -3.90
N SER A 449 -12.77 4.88 -3.08
CA SER A 449 -12.89 3.43 -2.90
C SER A 449 -13.04 3.09 -1.43
N ASP A 450 -13.75 2.01 -1.13
CA ASP A 450 -13.87 1.44 0.20
C ASP A 450 -12.96 0.22 0.38
N VAL A 451 -12.71 -0.13 1.65
CA VAL A 451 -11.82 -1.26 1.99
C VAL A 451 -12.45 -2.60 1.60
N GLU A 452 -13.79 -2.74 1.73
CA GLU A 452 -14.48 -4.01 1.45
C GLU A 452 -14.40 -4.40 -0.02
N ALA A 453 -14.60 -3.44 -0.92
CA ALA A 453 -14.55 -3.68 -2.36
C ALA A 453 -13.16 -4.16 -2.80
N GLY A 454 -12.09 -3.50 -2.31
CA GLY A 454 -10.74 -3.91 -2.63
C GLY A 454 -10.33 -5.23 -1.98
N ASP A 455 -10.69 -5.47 -0.71
CA ASP A 455 -10.44 -6.73 0.00
C ASP A 455 -11.10 -7.93 -0.70
N ARG A 456 -12.35 -7.76 -1.11
CA ARG A 456 -13.08 -8.77 -1.89
C ARG A 456 -12.42 -9.03 -3.24
N HIS A 457 -12.08 -7.97 -3.97
CA HIS A 457 -11.48 -8.07 -5.30
C HIS A 457 -10.11 -8.76 -5.26
N ILE A 458 -9.22 -8.30 -4.40
CA ILE A 458 -7.87 -8.89 -4.27
C ILE A 458 -7.97 -10.35 -3.85
N SER A 459 -8.84 -10.67 -2.90
CA SER A 459 -9.07 -12.06 -2.48
C SER A 459 -9.60 -12.93 -3.60
N HIS A 460 -10.48 -12.39 -4.46
CA HIS A 460 -10.96 -13.09 -5.63
C HIS A 460 -9.83 -13.42 -6.61
N ILE A 461 -8.97 -12.43 -6.91
CA ILE A 461 -7.77 -12.65 -7.74
C ILE A 461 -6.88 -13.76 -7.16
N ILE A 462 -6.62 -13.72 -5.85
CA ILE A 462 -5.79 -14.76 -5.18
C ILE A 462 -6.43 -16.15 -5.29
N ASN A 463 -7.74 -16.25 -5.10
CA ASN A 463 -8.44 -17.52 -5.23
C ASN A 463 -8.38 -18.07 -6.67
N SER A 464 -8.50 -17.21 -7.67
CA SER A 464 -8.35 -17.58 -9.08
C SER A 464 -6.92 -17.99 -9.41
N LEU A 465 -5.91 -17.30 -8.91
CA LEU A 465 -4.50 -17.70 -9.05
C LEU A 465 -4.25 -19.08 -8.42
N ARG A 466 -4.77 -19.35 -7.22
CA ARG A 466 -4.60 -20.64 -6.51
C ARG A 466 -5.23 -21.82 -7.26
N ASN A 467 -6.29 -21.57 -8.00
CA ASN A 467 -6.97 -22.57 -8.82
C ASN A 467 -6.47 -22.58 -10.28
N GLY A 468 -5.64 -21.64 -10.64
CA GLY A 468 -5.13 -21.46 -12.00
C GLY A 468 -3.91 -22.33 -12.32
N PRO A 469 -3.63 -22.54 -13.60
CA PRO A 469 -2.59 -23.47 -14.06
C PRO A 469 -1.15 -23.03 -13.75
N GLN A 470 -0.93 -21.74 -13.38
CA GLN A 470 0.41 -21.23 -13.07
C GLN A 470 0.72 -21.22 -11.57
N TRP A 471 -0.22 -21.64 -10.70
CA TRP A 471 -0.08 -21.55 -9.25
C TRP A 471 1.18 -22.22 -8.70
N ASP A 472 1.46 -23.45 -9.13
CA ASP A 472 2.53 -24.28 -8.56
C ASP A 472 3.94 -23.68 -8.71
N ASN A 473 4.12 -22.66 -9.56
CA ASN A 473 5.37 -21.98 -9.79
C ASN A 473 5.31 -20.47 -9.54
N SER A 474 4.25 -20.00 -8.87
CA SER A 474 4.01 -18.58 -8.66
C SER A 474 4.41 -18.10 -7.26
N VAL A 475 4.94 -16.88 -7.20
CA VAL A 475 5.03 -16.07 -5.98
C VAL A 475 4.24 -14.79 -6.22
N VAL A 476 3.27 -14.54 -5.36
CA VAL A 476 2.42 -13.35 -5.40
C VAL A 476 2.79 -12.45 -4.24
N VAL A 477 3.04 -11.18 -4.52
CA VAL A 477 3.22 -10.14 -3.51
C VAL A 477 2.01 -9.22 -3.56
N ILE A 478 1.28 -9.10 -2.46
CA ILE A 478 0.25 -8.08 -2.29
C ILE A 478 0.84 -7.00 -1.41
N THR A 479 0.81 -5.75 -1.85
CA THR A 479 1.20 -4.62 -1.02
C THR A 479 0.44 -3.36 -1.43
N PHE A 480 0.59 -2.33 -0.64
CA PHE A 480 0.03 -1.00 -0.87
C PHE A 480 1.13 -0.09 -1.41
N ASP A 481 0.74 0.93 -2.13
CA ASP A 481 1.70 1.89 -2.69
C ASP A 481 2.29 2.81 -1.62
N GLU A 482 1.43 3.29 -0.70
CA GLU A 482 1.84 4.15 0.39
C GLU A 482 0.78 4.16 1.53
N ASN A 483 1.01 4.96 2.58
CA ASN A 483 0.21 4.95 3.80
C ASN A 483 -1.13 5.70 3.73
N GLY A 484 -1.44 6.44 2.65
CA GLY A 484 -2.68 7.22 2.51
C GLY A 484 -2.87 8.33 3.55
N GLY A 485 -1.80 8.85 4.12
CA GLY A 485 -1.87 9.81 5.22
C GLY A 485 -2.19 9.19 6.59
N TRP A 486 -2.49 7.89 6.66
CA TRP A 486 -2.75 7.18 7.90
C TRP A 486 -1.47 6.95 8.70
N TRP A 487 -1.53 7.22 9.99
CA TRP A 487 -0.40 7.07 10.90
C TRP A 487 0.06 5.62 11.07
N ASP A 488 1.36 5.46 11.23
CA ASP A 488 1.98 4.22 11.69
C ASP A 488 3.02 4.53 12.77
N HIS A 489 3.15 3.65 13.77
CA HIS A 489 4.04 3.87 14.90
C HIS A 489 5.48 3.40 14.64
N VAL A 490 5.70 2.53 13.66
CA VAL A 490 7.03 1.99 13.41
C VAL A 490 7.83 2.96 12.55
N ALA A 491 8.97 3.39 13.06
CA ALA A 491 9.86 4.29 12.36
C ALA A 491 10.39 3.65 11.07
N PRO A 492 10.35 4.34 9.93
CA PRO A 492 10.98 3.85 8.73
C PRO A 492 12.50 3.76 8.87
N PRO A 493 13.18 2.84 8.18
CA PRO A 493 14.63 2.82 8.12
C PRO A 493 15.16 4.11 7.47
N GLN A 494 16.32 4.55 7.90
CA GLN A 494 16.95 5.75 7.33
C GLN A 494 17.64 5.40 6.00
N GLY A 495 16.94 5.60 4.90
CA GLY A 495 17.44 5.37 3.55
C GLY A 495 18.16 6.57 2.93
N ASP A 496 17.77 6.93 1.73
CA ASP A 496 18.21 8.15 1.04
C ASP A 496 17.25 9.33 1.30
N ARG A 497 17.39 10.42 0.56
CA ARG A 497 16.50 11.59 0.68
C ARG A 497 15.08 11.35 0.19
N TRP A 498 14.84 10.23 -0.49
CA TRP A 498 13.54 9.88 -1.06
C TRP A 498 12.70 8.97 -0.17
N GLY A 499 13.34 8.23 0.74
CA GLY A 499 12.67 7.25 1.59
C GLY A 499 13.63 6.25 2.22
N PRO A 500 13.11 5.11 2.72
CA PRO A 500 11.71 4.68 2.73
C PRO A 500 10.79 5.59 3.53
N GLY A 501 9.48 5.59 3.18
CA GLY A 501 8.46 6.29 3.92
C GLY A 501 7.76 5.40 4.97
N SER A 502 6.49 5.70 5.27
CA SER A 502 5.72 5.02 6.32
C SER A 502 5.57 3.51 6.09
N ARG A 503 5.33 2.76 7.17
CA ARG A 503 5.08 1.33 7.11
C ARG A 503 3.71 1.02 6.49
N ILE A 504 3.69 0.05 5.58
CA ILE A 504 2.51 -0.41 4.83
C ILE A 504 2.38 -1.94 4.93
N PRO A 505 1.18 -2.53 4.72
CA PRO A 505 1.03 -3.98 4.71
C PRO A 505 1.67 -4.62 3.47
N ALA A 506 2.28 -5.81 3.66
CA ALA A 506 2.71 -6.66 2.55
C ALA A 506 2.51 -8.14 2.89
N LEU A 507 1.96 -8.90 1.95
CA LEU A 507 1.75 -10.33 2.06
C LEU A 507 2.49 -11.04 0.93
N VAL A 508 3.14 -12.16 1.25
CA VAL A 508 3.74 -13.06 0.26
C VAL A 508 2.94 -14.36 0.23
N ILE A 509 2.33 -14.63 -0.90
CA ILE A 509 1.39 -15.72 -1.14
C ILE A 509 1.94 -16.64 -2.22
N SER A 510 2.13 -17.92 -1.89
CA SER A 510 2.78 -18.88 -2.77
C SER A 510 2.60 -20.30 -2.23
N PRO A 511 2.67 -21.35 -3.06
CA PRO A 511 2.88 -22.72 -2.56
C PRO A 511 4.16 -22.85 -1.72
N PHE A 512 5.11 -21.95 -1.93
CA PHE A 512 6.42 -21.90 -1.25
C PHE A 512 6.45 -20.90 -0.09
N ALA A 513 5.41 -20.13 0.14
CA ALA A 513 5.38 -19.19 1.27
C ALA A 513 5.37 -19.96 2.60
N ARG A 514 6.05 -19.43 3.60
CA ARG A 514 5.98 -19.94 4.97
C ARG A 514 4.56 -19.73 5.49
N LYS A 515 3.96 -20.78 6.02
CA LYS A 515 2.54 -20.77 6.40
C LYS A 515 2.32 -20.20 7.79
N GLY A 516 1.35 -19.28 7.91
CA GLY A 516 0.99 -18.64 9.17
C GLY A 516 2.19 -17.93 9.82
N TYR A 517 3.04 -17.34 9.00
CA TYR A 517 4.30 -16.75 9.45
C TYR A 517 4.27 -15.22 9.33
N VAL A 518 4.72 -14.55 10.39
CA VAL A 518 4.99 -13.11 10.36
C VAL A 518 6.49 -12.93 10.22
N ASP A 519 6.91 -12.31 9.13
CA ASP A 519 8.32 -12.01 8.84
C ASP A 519 8.66 -10.60 9.32
N HIS A 520 9.62 -10.53 10.24
CA HIS A 520 10.08 -9.29 10.87
C HIS A 520 11.27 -8.63 10.14
N GLN A 521 11.72 -9.21 9.03
CA GLN A 521 12.78 -8.59 8.25
C GLN A 521 12.29 -7.26 7.66
N VAL A 522 13.21 -6.28 7.62
CA VAL A 522 12.90 -4.95 7.09
C VAL A 522 12.95 -4.96 5.57
N TYR A 523 11.86 -4.55 4.97
CA TYR A 523 11.64 -4.48 3.53
C TYR A 523 11.13 -3.10 3.11
N ASP A 524 11.24 -2.80 1.83
CA ASP A 524 10.51 -1.70 1.19
C ASP A 524 9.97 -2.12 -0.19
N THR A 525 9.31 -1.20 -0.88
CA THR A 525 8.84 -1.44 -2.26
C THR A 525 9.97 -1.92 -3.18
N GLY A 526 11.19 -1.43 -3.00
CA GLY A 526 12.38 -1.89 -3.74
C GLY A 526 12.77 -3.35 -3.48
N SER A 527 12.34 -3.92 -2.35
CA SER A 527 12.55 -5.35 -2.07
C SER A 527 11.88 -6.26 -3.08
N ILE A 528 10.77 -5.83 -3.68
CA ILE A 528 10.09 -6.53 -4.79
C ILE A 528 11.00 -6.58 -6.02
N LEU A 529 11.62 -5.45 -6.35
CA LEU A 529 12.57 -5.38 -7.47
C LEU A 529 13.80 -6.26 -7.24
N ARG A 530 14.31 -6.32 -6.00
CA ARG A 530 15.41 -7.23 -5.61
C ARG A 530 14.99 -8.69 -5.78
N PHE A 531 13.78 -9.05 -5.37
CA PHE A 531 13.25 -10.39 -5.54
C PHE A 531 13.16 -10.79 -7.01
N ILE A 532 12.54 -9.94 -7.85
CA ILE A 532 12.45 -10.15 -9.30
C ILE A 532 13.85 -10.33 -9.90
N SER A 533 14.79 -9.45 -9.53
CA SER A 533 16.18 -9.52 -10.03
C SER A 533 16.85 -10.84 -9.66
N ARG A 534 16.63 -11.36 -8.45
CA ARG A 534 17.19 -12.66 -8.03
C ARG A 534 16.57 -13.84 -8.75
N VAL A 535 15.24 -13.84 -8.95
CA VAL A 535 14.53 -14.90 -9.66
C VAL A 535 15.03 -15.00 -11.10
N PHE A 536 15.17 -13.88 -11.79
CA PHE A 536 15.46 -13.82 -13.22
C PHE A 536 16.93 -13.49 -13.55
N ASP A 537 17.81 -13.43 -12.54
CA ASP A 537 19.23 -13.14 -12.72
C ASP A 537 19.49 -11.80 -13.42
N LEU A 538 18.84 -10.76 -12.96
CA LEU A 538 18.96 -9.41 -13.50
C LEU A 538 20.06 -8.62 -12.75
N PRO A 539 20.70 -7.63 -13.39
CA PRO A 539 21.53 -6.68 -12.69
C PRO A 539 20.71 -5.85 -11.69
N THR A 540 21.38 -5.25 -10.70
CA THR A 540 20.74 -4.34 -9.76
C THR A 540 20.43 -3.01 -10.45
N LEU A 541 19.21 -2.52 -10.29
CA LEU A 541 18.84 -1.17 -10.71
C LEU A 541 19.65 -0.11 -9.95
N GLU A 542 20.00 0.98 -10.64
CA GLU A 542 20.82 2.06 -10.09
C GLU A 542 20.18 2.66 -8.81
N GLY A 543 18.86 2.90 -8.82
CA GLY A 543 18.16 3.43 -7.65
C GLY A 543 18.24 2.54 -6.41
N LEU A 544 18.26 1.20 -6.59
CA LEU A 544 18.48 0.28 -5.48
C LEU A 544 19.91 0.36 -4.95
N ALA A 545 20.90 0.46 -5.85
CA ALA A 545 22.31 0.61 -5.48
C ALA A 545 22.57 1.93 -4.76
N ASP A 546 21.96 3.03 -5.20
CA ASP A 546 22.04 4.33 -4.55
C ASP A 546 21.46 4.30 -3.13
N ARG A 547 20.30 3.64 -2.93
CA ARG A 547 19.73 3.43 -1.61
C ARG A 547 20.63 2.62 -0.71
N ASP A 548 21.19 1.50 -1.19
CA ASP A 548 22.13 0.68 -0.42
C ASP A 548 23.35 1.47 0.02
N LYS A 549 23.89 2.29 -0.88
CA LYS A 549 25.01 3.17 -0.58
C LYS A 549 24.64 4.20 0.50
N ALA A 550 23.47 4.83 0.38
CA ALA A 550 23.00 5.80 1.37
C ALA A 550 22.79 5.16 2.75
N MET A 551 22.23 3.96 2.81
CA MET A 551 22.06 3.20 4.05
C MET A 551 23.42 2.80 4.65
N ALA A 552 24.35 2.33 3.84
CA ALA A 552 25.69 1.96 4.29
C ALA A 552 26.48 3.13 4.91
N THR A 553 26.32 4.36 4.40
CA THR A 553 26.93 5.57 5.00
C THR A 553 26.44 5.86 6.42
N ARG A 554 25.28 5.32 6.79
CA ARG A 554 24.66 5.40 8.12
C ARG A 554 24.86 4.13 8.95
N GLY A 555 25.71 3.20 8.49
CA GLY A 555 25.97 1.93 9.17
C GLY A 555 24.81 0.94 9.14
N GLN A 556 23.83 1.16 8.27
CA GLN A 556 22.69 0.26 8.11
C GLN A 556 22.95 -0.80 7.05
N LYS A 557 22.31 -1.96 7.20
CA LYS A 557 22.35 -3.03 6.19
C LYS A 557 21.36 -2.71 5.05
N PRO A 558 21.62 -3.22 3.84
CA PRO A 558 20.64 -3.18 2.77
C PRO A 558 19.29 -3.82 3.19
N LEU A 559 18.22 -3.32 2.61
CA LEU A 559 16.88 -3.88 2.83
C LEU A 559 16.78 -5.30 2.25
N GLY A 560 15.89 -6.10 2.82
CA GLY A 560 15.68 -7.49 2.39
C GLY A 560 15.15 -7.62 0.96
N ASP A 561 15.09 -8.86 0.49
CA ASP A 561 14.69 -9.23 -0.87
C ASP A 561 13.57 -10.28 -0.89
N LEU A 562 12.75 -10.34 0.14
CA LEU A 562 11.62 -11.26 0.35
C LEU A 562 11.97 -12.76 0.39
N THR A 563 13.23 -13.15 0.23
CA THR A 563 13.61 -14.59 0.24
C THR A 563 13.40 -15.24 1.60
N GLY A 564 13.40 -14.47 2.69
CA GLY A 564 13.08 -14.94 4.05
C GLY A 564 11.66 -15.45 4.23
N THR A 565 10.75 -15.07 3.35
CA THR A 565 9.34 -15.48 3.37
C THR A 565 9.08 -16.87 2.76
N LEU A 566 10.09 -17.49 2.15
CA LEU A 566 9.95 -18.69 1.35
C LEU A 566 10.68 -19.91 1.93
N GLU A 567 10.10 -21.09 1.72
CA GLU A 567 10.65 -22.41 1.98
C GLU A 567 10.41 -23.33 0.79
N PHE A 568 11.41 -24.08 0.37
CA PHE A 568 11.31 -24.98 -0.79
C PHE A 568 11.42 -26.45 -0.38
N PRO A 569 10.93 -27.40 -1.23
CA PRO A 569 11.24 -28.81 -1.06
C PRO A 569 12.74 -29.03 -1.07
N GLY A 570 13.27 -29.80 -0.08
CA GLY A 570 14.68 -30.14 0.07
C GLY A 570 15.17 -31.18 -0.94
#